data_d5cfc96c80a5dd6c8eaf205199af88d1
#
_entry.id   d5cfc96c80a5dd6c8eaf205199af88d1
#
_cell.length_a   1.000
_cell.length_b   1.000
_cell.length_c   1.000
_cell.angle_alpha   90.00
_cell.angle_beta   90.00
_cell.angle_gamma   90.00
#
_symmetry.space_group_name_H-M   'P 1'
#
loop_
_entity.id
_entity.type
_entity.pdbx_description
1 polymer ?
#
loop_
_entity_poly.entity_id
_entity_poly.type
_entity_poly.pdbx_seq_one_letter_code
_entity_poly.pdbx_strand_id
1 'polypeptide(L)'
;MIIWLAELLQPYFSFFRLFEYLSFRAIVSVLTALGISLWMGPIMIRRLQLLQIGQVVRNEGPESHFSKRGTPTMGGIMILTAIVTTVLLWTDLSNPYVWAVLAVLLGYGTIGFVDDYRKVVRKNTDGLIARWKYFWQSAVALVVAFALYVHGKDTAATQLVVPFFKEVMPQLGLLYIVLTYFVIVGTSNAVNLTDGLDGLAIMPTVLVSAGFAAIAWATGNVNFANYLHIPYIPEASELVVVCTAIVGAGLGFLWFNTYPAQVFMGDVGSLALGGALGTIAVLVRQEFVLVIMGGVFVMETLSVILQVGSYKLRGQRIFRMAPIHHHYELKGWPEPRVIVRFWIISIVLVLIGLATLKVR
;
A
#
# COMPACT_ATOMS: atom_id res chain seq x y z
N MET A 1 -16.17 -0.91 -15.67
CA MET A 1 -16.83 -0.17 -16.77
C MET A 1 -16.53 -0.77 -18.14
N ILE A 2 -15.27 -0.94 -18.52
CA ILE A 2 -14.87 -1.48 -19.84
C ILE A 2 -15.37 -2.92 -20.02
N ILE A 3 -15.38 -3.73 -18.97
CA ILE A 3 -15.92 -5.12 -19.02
C ILE A 3 -17.38 -5.10 -19.47
N TRP A 4 -18.22 -4.31 -18.82
CA TRP A 4 -19.63 -4.18 -19.20
C TRP A 4 -19.81 -3.70 -20.66
N LEU A 5 -18.98 -2.73 -21.09
CA LEU A 5 -18.98 -2.26 -22.48
C LEU A 5 -18.52 -3.37 -23.44
N ALA A 6 -17.51 -4.14 -23.04
CA ALA A 6 -17.00 -5.26 -23.83
C ALA A 6 -18.06 -6.36 -24.00
N GLU A 7 -18.77 -6.74 -22.95
CA GLU A 7 -19.89 -7.69 -23.01
C GLU A 7 -20.98 -7.22 -23.98
N LEU A 8 -21.30 -5.92 -23.98
CA LEU A 8 -22.30 -5.35 -24.90
C LEU A 8 -21.84 -5.37 -26.37
N LEU A 9 -20.53 -5.15 -26.63
CA LEU A 9 -19.97 -5.04 -27.97
C LEU A 9 -19.44 -6.37 -28.54
N GLN A 10 -19.20 -7.35 -27.70
CA GLN A 10 -18.68 -8.67 -28.08
C GLN A 10 -19.49 -9.39 -29.18
N PRO A 11 -20.85 -9.33 -29.23
CA PRO A 11 -21.61 -9.94 -30.31
C PRO A 11 -21.31 -9.32 -31.67
N TYR A 12 -20.87 -8.08 -31.72
CA TYR A 12 -20.60 -7.36 -32.96
C TYR A 12 -19.12 -7.41 -33.37
N PHE A 13 -18.18 -7.48 -32.35
CA PHE A 13 -16.74 -7.44 -32.58
C PHE A 13 -16.04 -8.45 -31.67
N SER A 14 -15.50 -9.52 -32.22
CA SER A 14 -14.78 -10.58 -31.47
C SER A 14 -13.56 -10.09 -30.70
N PHE A 15 -12.99 -8.94 -31.07
CA PHE A 15 -11.86 -8.31 -30.36
C PHE A 15 -12.18 -8.01 -28.88
N PHE A 16 -13.43 -7.67 -28.57
CA PHE A 16 -13.83 -7.35 -27.19
C PHE A 16 -13.73 -8.53 -26.22
N ARG A 17 -13.59 -9.76 -26.71
CA ARG A 17 -13.28 -10.95 -25.92
C ARG A 17 -11.99 -10.87 -25.14
N LEU A 18 -11.03 -10.07 -25.62
CA LEU A 18 -9.75 -9.84 -24.91
C LEU A 18 -9.94 -9.23 -23.51
N PHE A 19 -10.97 -8.43 -23.31
CA PHE A 19 -11.25 -7.76 -22.05
C PHE A 19 -11.82 -8.69 -20.97
N GLU A 20 -12.23 -9.90 -21.31
CA GLU A 20 -12.63 -10.94 -20.36
C GLU A 20 -11.41 -11.59 -19.70
N TYR A 21 -10.27 -11.62 -20.40
CA TYR A 21 -9.07 -12.24 -19.86
C TYR A 21 -8.43 -11.39 -18.74
N LEU A 22 -8.37 -11.98 -17.55
CA LEU A 22 -7.79 -11.32 -16.36
C LEU A 22 -6.33 -10.87 -16.61
N SER A 23 -5.52 -11.70 -17.28
CA SER A 23 -4.12 -11.38 -17.62
C SER A 23 -4.00 -10.15 -18.52
N PHE A 24 -4.90 -10.03 -19.52
CA PHE A 24 -4.94 -8.85 -20.38
C PHE A 24 -5.29 -7.59 -19.57
N ARG A 25 -6.36 -7.66 -18.77
CA ARG A 25 -6.78 -6.55 -17.91
C ARG A 25 -5.70 -6.13 -16.91
N ALA A 26 -4.98 -7.09 -16.34
CA ALA A 26 -3.85 -6.82 -15.45
C ALA A 26 -2.74 -6.02 -16.14
N ILE A 27 -2.32 -6.44 -17.36
CA ILE A 27 -1.28 -5.73 -18.12
C ILE A 27 -1.74 -4.31 -18.48
N VAL A 28 -2.96 -4.18 -19.01
CA VAL A 28 -3.49 -2.88 -19.41
C VAL A 28 -3.73 -1.98 -18.19
N SER A 29 -4.06 -2.55 -17.04
CA SER A 29 -4.15 -1.83 -15.76
C SER A 29 -2.81 -1.19 -15.37
N VAL A 30 -1.70 -1.94 -15.44
CA VAL A 30 -0.35 -1.35 -15.21
C VAL A 30 -0.10 -0.18 -16.15
N LEU A 31 -0.33 -0.38 -17.45
CA LEU A 31 -0.04 0.63 -18.47
C LEU A 31 -0.94 1.87 -18.33
N THR A 32 -2.21 1.66 -18.00
CA THR A 32 -3.17 2.76 -17.79
C THR A 32 -2.78 3.60 -16.56
N ALA A 33 -2.52 2.94 -15.42
CA ALA A 33 -2.14 3.64 -14.20
C ALA A 33 -0.78 4.36 -14.35
N LEU A 34 0.20 3.71 -15.00
CA LEU A 34 1.49 4.31 -15.33
C LEU A 34 1.32 5.52 -16.24
N GLY A 35 0.54 5.38 -17.32
CA GLY A 35 0.28 6.45 -18.28
C GLY A 35 -0.41 7.66 -17.64
N ILE A 36 -1.42 7.44 -16.78
CA ILE A 36 -2.09 8.50 -16.02
C ILE A 36 -1.10 9.20 -15.11
N SER A 37 -0.27 8.45 -14.36
CA SER A 37 0.72 9.03 -13.45
C SER A 37 1.76 9.86 -14.19
N LEU A 38 2.31 9.37 -15.29
CA LEU A 38 3.29 10.11 -16.09
C LEU A 38 2.69 11.36 -16.74
N TRP A 39 1.43 11.31 -17.20
CA TRP A 39 0.72 12.45 -17.77
C TRP A 39 0.37 13.50 -16.71
N MET A 40 -0.13 13.07 -15.54
CA MET A 40 -0.51 13.98 -14.45
C MET A 40 0.69 14.57 -13.72
N GLY A 41 1.82 13.85 -13.65
CA GLY A 41 2.98 14.21 -12.83
C GLY A 41 3.46 15.65 -13.05
N PRO A 42 3.84 16.04 -14.29
CA PRO A 42 4.33 17.40 -14.55
C PRO A 42 3.29 18.48 -14.25
N ILE A 43 2.01 18.20 -14.52
CA ILE A 43 0.89 19.13 -14.26
C ILE A 43 0.72 19.32 -12.75
N MET A 44 0.72 18.23 -12.01
CA MET A 44 0.54 18.22 -10.56
C MET A 44 1.72 18.93 -9.85
N ILE A 45 2.95 18.56 -10.19
CA ILE A 45 4.15 19.18 -9.61
C ILE A 45 4.14 20.69 -9.83
N ARG A 46 3.86 21.13 -11.05
CA ARG A 46 3.77 22.56 -11.36
C ARG A 46 2.69 23.26 -10.53
N ARG A 47 1.49 22.66 -10.39
CA ARG A 47 0.40 23.22 -9.58
C ARG A 47 0.77 23.30 -8.09
N LEU A 48 1.37 22.25 -7.54
CA LEU A 48 1.80 22.21 -6.14
C LEU A 48 2.89 23.26 -5.86
N GLN A 49 3.82 23.47 -6.80
CA GLN A 49 4.84 24.52 -6.71
C GLN A 49 4.21 25.94 -6.72
N LEU A 50 3.26 26.20 -7.62
CA LEU A 50 2.56 27.48 -7.69
C LEU A 50 1.77 27.79 -6.42
N LEU A 51 1.19 26.78 -5.79
CA LEU A 51 0.47 26.89 -4.52
C LEU A 51 1.41 26.97 -3.30
N GLN A 52 2.73 26.96 -3.51
CA GLN A 52 3.76 26.93 -2.44
C GLN A 52 3.53 25.79 -1.44
N ILE A 53 3.01 24.67 -1.92
CA ILE A 53 2.76 23.44 -1.15
C ILE A 53 4.10 22.68 -1.02
N GLY A 54 5.06 23.25 -0.31
CA GLY A 54 6.37 22.65 -0.05
C GLY A 54 6.47 22.04 1.34
N GLN A 55 7.26 21.00 1.47
CA GLN A 55 7.49 20.35 2.76
C GLN A 55 8.16 21.31 3.75
N VAL A 56 7.60 21.41 4.95
CA VAL A 56 8.26 22.08 6.08
C VAL A 56 9.24 21.08 6.69
N VAL A 57 10.53 21.30 6.43
CA VAL A 57 11.59 20.48 7.02
C VAL A 57 11.70 20.77 8.51
N ARG A 58 11.56 19.73 9.34
CA ARG A 58 11.74 19.85 10.80
C ARG A 58 13.20 20.09 11.14
N ASN A 59 13.47 21.00 12.06
CA ASN A 59 14.83 21.34 12.50
C ASN A 59 15.56 20.19 13.21
N GLU A 60 14.84 19.15 13.60
CA GLU A 60 15.34 17.98 14.35
C GLU A 60 15.84 16.84 13.43
N GLY A 61 15.70 16.98 12.10
CA GLY A 61 16.11 15.98 11.11
C GLY A 61 17.59 16.05 10.74
N PRO A 62 18.11 15.09 9.95
CA PRO A 62 19.46 15.15 9.39
C PRO A 62 19.67 16.42 8.56
N GLU A 63 20.87 17.01 8.64
CA GLU A 63 21.22 18.25 7.91
C GLU A 63 21.07 18.10 6.37
N SER A 64 21.25 16.89 5.85
CA SER A 64 21.03 16.57 4.43
C SER A 64 19.63 16.90 3.92
N HIS A 65 18.63 16.93 4.81
CA HIS A 65 17.24 17.22 4.44
C HIS A 65 16.96 18.71 4.21
N PHE A 66 17.85 19.62 4.63
CA PHE A 66 17.68 21.06 4.36
C PHE A 66 17.70 21.40 2.86
N SER A 67 18.43 20.62 2.06
CA SER A 67 18.44 20.77 0.59
C SER A 67 17.09 20.46 -0.08
N LYS A 68 16.23 19.70 0.59
CA LYS A 68 14.88 19.30 0.12
C LYS A 68 13.80 20.34 0.45
N ARG A 69 14.17 21.45 1.07
CA ARG A 69 13.23 22.50 1.45
C ARG A 69 12.61 23.12 0.19
N GLY A 70 11.27 23.10 0.14
CA GLY A 70 10.52 23.59 -1.01
C GLY A 70 10.13 22.55 -2.06
N THR A 71 10.59 21.30 -1.94
CA THR A 71 10.06 20.20 -2.75
C THR A 71 8.57 20.02 -2.44
N PRO A 72 7.69 20.02 -3.46
CA PRO A 72 6.26 19.87 -3.23
C PRO A 72 5.91 18.52 -2.61
N THR A 73 4.91 18.52 -1.73
CA THR A 73 4.34 17.33 -1.11
C THR A 73 2.91 17.10 -1.58
N MET A 74 2.22 16.07 -1.08
CA MET A 74 0.87 15.64 -1.50
C MET A 74 0.83 14.97 -2.90
N GLY A 75 1.95 14.44 -3.38
CA GLY A 75 2.01 13.65 -4.62
C GLY A 75 1.14 12.39 -4.58
N GLY A 76 0.74 11.94 -3.39
CA GLY A 76 -0.21 10.85 -3.20
C GLY A 76 -1.53 11.05 -3.93
N ILE A 77 -1.97 12.28 -4.16
CA ILE A 77 -3.20 12.57 -4.94
C ILE A 77 -3.07 12.00 -6.36
N MET A 78 -1.90 12.14 -6.99
CA MET A 78 -1.63 11.58 -8.31
C MET A 78 -1.74 10.05 -8.30
N ILE A 79 -1.15 9.42 -7.29
CA ILE A 79 -1.19 7.96 -7.13
C ILE A 79 -2.65 7.49 -6.97
N LEU A 80 -3.40 8.10 -6.06
CA LEU A 80 -4.80 7.74 -5.82
C LEU A 80 -5.65 7.93 -7.07
N THR A 81 -5.50 9.05 -7.76
CA THR A 81 -6.25 9.33 -9.01
C THR A 81 -5.95 8.26 -10.06
N ALA A 82 -4.69 7.90 -10.25
CA ALA A 82 -4.29 6.87 -11.20
C ALA A 82 -4.87 5.51 -10.84
N ILE A 83 -4.77 5.09 -9.57
CA ILE A 83 -5.32 3.81 -9.10
C ILE A 83 -6.84 3.79 -9.25
N VAL A 84 -7.54 4.77 -8.70
CA VAL A 84 -9.02 4.79 -8.69
C VAL A 84 -9.56 4.78 -10.12
N THR A 85 -9.03 5.64 -11.00
CA THR A 85 -9.46 5.68 -12.40
C THR A 85 -9.23 4.34 -13.09
N THR A 86 -8.06 3.74 -12.91
CA THR A 86 -7.69 2.47 -13.52
C THR A 86 -8.57 1.32 -13.00
N VAL A 87 -8.77 1.25 -11.68
CA VAL A 87 -9.62 0.23 -11.06
C VAL A 87 -11.07 0.35 -11.56
N LEU A 88 -11.65 1.56 -11.57
CA LEU A 88 -13.01 1.77 -12.08
C LEU A 88 -13.16 1.39 -13.57
N LEU A 89 -12.12 1.56 -14.37
CA LEU A 89 -12.13 1.18 -15.78
C LEU A 89 -12.04 -0.34 -15.98
N TRP A 90 -11.10 -1.02 -15.31
CA TRP A 90 -10.64 -2.36 -15.68
C TRP A 90 -11.10 -3.49 -14.76
N THR A 91 -11.68 -3.20 -13.56
CA THR A 91 -12.22 -4.25 -12.70
C THR A 91 -13.70 -4.53 -12.97
N ASP A 92 -14.13 -5.70 -12.54
CA ASP A 92 -15.53 -6.00 -12.37
C ASP A 92 -16.06 -5.28 -11.11
N LEU A 93 -16.88 -4.27 -11.32
CA LEU A 93 -17.44 -3.44 -10.24
C LEU A 93 -18.57 -4.14 -9.45
N SER A 94 -18.99 -5.33 -9.86
CA SER A 94 -19.90 -6.15 -9.06
C SER A 94 -19.18 -6.84 -7.89
N ASN A 95 -17.85 -6.91 -7.94
CA ASN A 95 -17.02 -7.58 -6.95
C ASN A 95 -16.88 -6.74 -5.67
N PRO A 96 -17.34 -7.23 -4.50
CA PRO A 96 -17.29 -6.48 -3.24
C PRO A 96 -15.86 -6.23 -2.72
N TYR A 97 -14.88 -7.09 -3.08
CA TYR A 97 -13.49 -6.95 -2.66
C TYR A 97 -12.83 -5.71 -3.29
N VAL A 98 -13.19 -5.38 -4.53
CA VAL A 98 -12.75 -4.15 -5.18
C VAL A 98 -13.20 -2.92 -4.39
N TRP A 99 -14.46 -2.90 -3.98
CA TRP A 99 -15.01 -1.80 -3.19
C TRP A 99 -14.42 -1.71 -1.79
N ALA A 100 -14.10 -2.85 -1.16
CA ALA A 100 -13.43 -2.85 0.14
C ALA A 100 -12.05 -2.18 0.06
N VAL A 101 -11.25 -2.52 -0.97
CA VAL A 101 -9.93 -1.87 -1.17
C VAL A 101 -10.08 -0.40 -1.51
N LEU A 102 -11.01 -0.04 -2.40
CA LEU A 102 -11.27 1.37 -2.75
C LEU A 102 -11.75 2.20 -1.55
N ALA A 103 -12.61 1.63 -0.70
CA ALA A 103 -13.09 2.31 0.51
C ALA A 103 -11.95 2.64 1.48
N VAL A 104 -11.03 1.69 1.72
CA VAL A 104 -9.84 1.95 2.55
C VAL A 104 -8.90 2.93 1.85
N LEU A 105 -8.60 2.74 0.58
CA LEU A 105 -7.72 3.62 -0.19
C LEU A 105 -8.20 5.08 -0.15
N LEU A 106 -9.47 5.32 -0.43
CA LEU A 106 -10.06 6.66 -0.43
C LEU A 106 -10.26 7.21 0.98
N GLY A 107 -10.68 6.39 1.93
CA GLY A 107 -10.86 6.79 3.33
C GLY A 107 -9.54 7.24 3.96
N TYR A 108 -8.50 6.42 3.82
CA TYR A 108 -7.17 6.75 4.34
C TYR A 108 -6.49 7.87 3.55
N GLY A 109 -6.70 7.91 2.23
CA GLY A 109 -6.25 9.02 1.40
C GLY A 109 -6.87 10.35 1.81
N THR A 110 -8.15 10.36 2.18
CA THR A 110 -8.84 11.55 2.69
C THR A 110 -8.28 12.00 4.04
N ILE A 111 -8.01 11.05 4.95
CA ILE A 111 -7.38 11.35 6.25
C ILE A 111 -6.00 11.97 6.03
N GLY A 112 -5.19 11.37 5.15
CA GLY A 112 -3.87 11.90 4.79
C GLY A 112 -3.95 13.27 4.12
N PHE A 113 -4.93 13.48 3.23
CA PHE A 113 -5.17 14.77 2.59
C PHE A 113 -5.47 15.87 3.62
N VAL A 114 -6.34 15.60 4.60
CA VAL A 114 -6.65 16.57 5.65
C VAL A 114 -5.42 16.87 6.51
N ASP A 115 -4.60 15.86 6.79
CA ASP A 115 -3.36 16.01 7.54
C ASP A 115 -2.34 16.90 6.79
N ASP A 116 -2.04 16.55 5.54
CA ASP A 116 -1.10 17.29 4.69
C ASP A 116 -1.60 18.71 4.39
N TYR A 117 -2.89 18.89 4.12
CA TYR A 117 -3.50 20.19 3.89
C TYR A 117 -3.32 21.12 5.10
N ARG A 118 -3.51 20.61 6.32
CA ARG A 118 -3.30 21.40 7.55
C ARG A 118 -1.83 21.78 7.73
N LYS A 119 -0.90 20.86 7.47
CA LYS A 119 0.54 21.11 7.59
C LYS A 119 1.01 22.17 6.63
N VAL A 120 0.56 22.10 5.39
CA VAL A 120 1.13 22.91 4.30
C VAL A 120 0.36 24.21 4.07
N VAL A 121 -0.97 24.14 3.91
CA VAL A 121 -1.80 25.29 3.57
C VAL A 121 -2.08 26.17 4.80
N ARG A 122 -2.37 25.54 5.95
CA ARG A 122 -2.60 26.26 7.21
C ARG A 122 -1.31 26.53 7.98
N LYS A 123 -0.15 26.09 7.47
CA LYS A 123 1.18 26.24 8.12
C LYS A 123 1.18 25.76 9.57
N ASN A 124 0.35 24.76 9.88
CA ASN A 124 0.29 24.13 11.20
C ASN A 124 1.18 22.90 11.19
N THR A 125 2.36 22.99 11.80
CA THR A 125 3.37 21.91 11.86
C THR A 125 2.85 20.61 12.46
N ASP A 126 1.82 20.67 13.31
CA ASP A 126 1.27 19.50 13.98
C ASP A 126 0.27 18.71 13.11
N GLY A 127 -0.24 19.31 12.03
CA GLY A 127 -1.19 18.65 11.11
C GLY A 127 -2.51 18.27 11.80
N LEU A 128 -2.95 17.04 11.57
CA LEU A 128 -4.08 16.44 12.27
C LEU A 128 -3.58 15.84 13.60
N ILE A 129 -4.18 16.23 14.73
CA ILE A 129 -3.81 15.70 16.04
C ILE A 129 -3.86 14.16 16.01
N ALA A 130 -2.82 13.49 16.49
CA ALA A 130 -2.62 12.05 16.38
C ALA A 130 -3.84 11.22 16.81
N ARG A 131 -4.55 11.62 17.88
CA ARG A 131 -5.76 10.94 18.35
C ARG A 131 -6.90 10.95 17.31
N TRP A 132 -7.08 12.04 16.57
CA TRP A 132 -8.12 12.15 15.54
C TRP A 132 -7.73 11.41 14.28
N LYS A 133 -6.44 11.44 13.91
CA LYS A 133 -5.90 10.64 12.80
C LYS A 133 -6.16 9.15 13.07
N TYR A 134 -5.78 8.67 14.25
CA TYR A 134 -5.99 7.29 14.66
C TYR A 134 -7.48 6.92 14.76
N PHE A 135 -8.32 7.82 15.29
CA PHE A 135 -9.77 7.60 15.38
C PHE A 135 -10.40 7.36 13.99
N TRP A 136 -10.11 8.22 13.02
CA TRP A 136 -10.68 8.08 11.69
C TRP A 136 -10.12 6.87 10.93
N GLN A 137 -8.84 6.58 11.07
CA GLN A 137 -8.27 5.33 10.55
C GLN A 137 -8.97 4.11 11.14
N SER A 138 -9.19 4.09 12.45
CA SER A 138 -9.89 3.01 13.15
C SER A 138 -11.34 2.89 12.68
N ALA A 139 -12.05 4.01 12.52
CA ALA A 139 -13.45 4.00 12.06
C ALA A 139 -13.57 3.35 10.67
N VAL A 140 -12.74 3.78 9.70
CA VAL A 140 -12.74 3.20 8.34
C VAL A 140 -12.38 1.73 8.38
N ALA A 141 -11.31 1.34 9.11
CA ALA A 141 -10.88 -0.05 9.19
C ALA A 141 -11.94 -0.96 9.82
N LEU A 142 -12.59 -0.50 10.91
CA LEU A 142 -13.64 -1.29 11.57
C LEU A 142 -14.89 -1.45 10.71
N VAL A 143 -15.32 -0.40 9.99
CA VAL A 143 -16.46 -0.49 9.06
C VAL A 143 -16.16 -1.52 7.96
N VAL A 144 -14.98 -1.45 7.36
CA VAL A 144 -14.59 -2.41 6.31
C VAL A 144 -14.43 -3.81 6.89
N ALA A 145 -13.77 -3.98 8.03
CA ALA A 145 -13.61 -5.27 8.69
C ALA A 145 -14.95 -5.93 9.04
N PHE A 146 -15.90 -5.13 9.53
CA PHE A 146 -17.27 -5.60 9.83
C PHE A 146 -18.02 -6.00 8.54
N ALA A 147 -17.95 -5.18 7.49
CA ALA A 147 -18.58 -5.49 6.21
C ALA A 147 -18.03 -6.79 5.61
N LEU A 148 -16.71 -6.99 5.64
CA LEU A 148 -16.06 -8.22 5.19
C LEU A 148 -16.43 -9.43 6.05
N TYR A 149 -16.55 -9.25 7.36
CA TYR A 149 -17.02 -10.31 8.25
C TYR A 149 -18.44 -10.75 7.90
N VAL A 150 -19.38 -9.80 7.74
CA VAL A 150 -20.77 -10.12 7.40
C VAL A 150 -20.88 -10.81 6.04
N HIS A 151 -20.07 -10.38 5.07
CA HIS A 151 -20.04 -10.98 3.74
C HIS A 151 -19.48 -12.42 3.75
N GLY A 152 -18.45 -12.67 4.58
CA GLY A 152 -17.69 -13.91 4.56
C GLY A 152 -17.90 -14.85 5.75
N LYS A 153 -18.83 -14.58 6.69
CA LYS A 153 -18.97 -15.32 7.95
C LYS A 153 -19.21 -16.83 7.81
N ASP A 154 -19.88 -17.23 6.73
CA ASP A 154 -20.25 -18.62 6.46
C ASP A 154 -19.31 -19.31 5.46
N THR A 155 -18.18 -18.71 5.15
CA THR A 155 -17.21 -19.19 4.16
C THR A 155 -15.82 -19.35 4.74
N ALA A 156 -14.87 -19.86 3.93
CA ALA A 156 -13.45 -19.89 4.25
C ALA A 156 -12.84 -18.48 4.47
N ALA A 157 -13.64 -17.44 4.21
CA ALA A 157 -13.22 -16.05 4.28
C ALA A 157 -12.88 -15.53 5.68
N THR A 158 -13.19 -16.24 6.76
CA THR A 158 -12.80 -15.89 8.15
C THR A 158 -11.74 -16.82 8.74
N GLN A 159 -11.13 -17.69 7.92
CA GLN A 159 -10.02 -18.53 8.34
C GLN A 159 -8.70 -17.74 8.35
N LEU A 160 -7.88 -17.99 9.34
CA LEU A 160 -6.50 -17.50 9.37
C LEU A 160 -5.58 -18.58 8.80
N VAL A 161 -4.80 -18.19 7.80
CA VAL A 161 -3.81 -19.07 7.18
C VAL A 161 -2.46 -18.87 7.82
N VAL A 162 -1.94 -19.92 8.51
CA VAL A 162 -0.63 -19.85 9.16
C VAL A 162 0.44 -20.42 8.21
N PRO A 163 1.45 -19.63 7.80
CA PRO A 163 2.57 -20.11 7.00
C PRO A 163 3.26 -21.29 7.69
N PHE A 164 3.80 -22.24 6.89
CA PHE A 164 4.50 -23.44 7.33
C PHE A 164 3.63 -24.52 8.00
N PHE A 165 2.40 -24.24 8.39
CA PHE A 165 1.50 -25.21 9.05
C PHE A 165 0.25 -25.43 8.21
N LYS A 166 0.27 -26.45 7.33
CA LYS A 166 -0.80 -26.73 6.34
C LYS A 166 -2.18 -26.97 6.95
N GLU A 167 -2.23 -27.62 8.11
CA GLU A 167 -3.48 -28.02 8.75
C GLU A 167 -4.01 -26.98 9.75
N VAL A 168 -3.21 -25.94 10.04
CA VAL A 168 -3.58 -24.92 11.02
C VAL A 168 -4.27 -23.77 10.33
N MET A 169 -5.58 -23.88 10.15
CA MET A 169 -6.46 -22.84 9.60
C MET A 169 -7.62 -22.55 10.55
N PRO A 170 -7.36 -21.94 11.73
CA PRO A 170 -8.42 -21.67 12.70
C PRO A 170 -9.44 -20.70 12.15
N GLN A 171 -10.72 -20.99 12.42
CA GLN A 171 -11.82 -20.07 12.20
C GLN A 171 -11.80 -19.01 13.29
N LEU A 172 -11.60 -17.74 12.89
CA LEU A 172 -11.48 -16.65 13.84
C LEU A 172 -12.82 -16.13 14.37
N GLY A 173 -13.91 -16.36 13.64
CA GLY A 173 -15.21 -15.78 13.99
C GLY A 173 -15.09 -14.26 14.16
N LEU A 174 -15.59 -13.71 15.28
CA LEU A 174 -15.52 -12.27 15.58
C LEU A 174 -14.08 -11.74 15.71
N LEU A 175 -13.11 -12.57 16.08
CA LEU A 175 -11.70 -12.16 16.14
C LEU A 175 -11.14 -11.77 14.77
N TYR A 176 -11.78 -12.20 13.67
CA TYR A 176 -11.46 -11.75 12.33
C TYR A 176 -11.55 -10.22 12.18
N ILE A 177 -12.56 -9.59 12.78
CA ILE A 177 -12.71 -8.12 12.76
C ILE A 177 -11.51 -7.45 13.43
N VAL A 178 -11.08 -8.00 14.57
CA VAL A 178 -9.95 -7.47 15.34
C VAL A 178 -8.64 -7.63 14.56
N LEU A 179 -8.40 -8.82 13.98
CA LEU A 179 -7.23 -9.07 13.15
C LEU A 179 -7.19 -8.12 11.95
N THR A 180 -8.28 -8.05 11.18
CA THR A 180 -8.42 -7.18 10.01
C THR A 180 -8.14 -5.72 10.35
N TYR A 181 -8.70 -5.25 11.47
CA TYR A 181 -8.43 -3.91 11.97
C TYR A 181 -6.93 -3.65 12.20
N PHE A 182 -6.25 -4.55 12.93
CA PHE A 182 -4.82 -4.38 13.20
C PHE A 182 -3.97 -4.47 11.94
N VAL A 183 -4.33 -5.34 11.00
CA VAL A 183 -3.61 -5.47 9.74
C VAL A 183 -3.73 -4.18 8.91
N ILE A 184 -4.95 -3.65 8.74
CA ILE A 184 -5.18 -2.44 7.93
C ILE A 184 -4.51 -1.22 8.58
N VAL A 185 -4.80 -0.94 9.86
CA VAL A 185 -4.24 0.22 10.56
C VAL A 185 -2.73 0.10 10.72
N GLY A 186 -2.24 -1.10 11.07
CA GLY A 186 -0.82 -1.36 11.26
C GLY A 186 -0.02 -1.15 9.98
N THR A 187 -0.46 -1.75 8.87
CA THR A 187 0.22 -1.61 7.57
C THR A 187 0.19 -0.17 7.05
N SER A 188 -0.95 0.52 7.22
CA SER A 188 -1.07 1.94 6.84
C SER A 188 -0.02 2.80 7.54
N ASN A 189 0.09 2.67 8.85
CA ASN A 189 1.06 3.46 9.62
C ASN A 189 2.51 2.99 9.37
N ALA A 190 2.74 1.72 9.09
CA ALA A 190 4.06 1.18 8.76
C ALA A 190 4.61 1.74 7.44
N VAL A 191 3.77 1.80 6.39
CA VAL A 191 4.14 2.44 5.12
C VAL A 191 4.40 3.93 5.32
N ASN A 192 3.56 4.61 6.11
CA ASN A 192 3.74 6.04 6.42
C ASN A 192 5.05 6.33 7.17
N LEU A 193 5.44 5.49 8.12
CA LEU A 193 6.73 5.62 8.82
C LEU A 193 7.93 5.37 7.89
N THR A 194 7.76 4.58 6.85
CA THR A 194 8.82 4.27 5.87
C THR A 194 9.00 5.41 4.85
N ASP A 195 8.02 6.31 4.68
CA ASP A 195 8.05 7.42 3.71
C ASP A 195 8.93 8.58 4.20
N GLY A 196 10.18 8.29 4.59
CA GLY A 196 11.14 9.27 5.11
C GLY A 196 12.25 9.67 4.12
N LEU A 197 12.50 8.87 3.07
CA LEU A 197 13.51 9.12 2.04
C LEU A 197 12.90 8.99 0.64
N ASP A 198 13.55 9.65 -0.34
CA ASP A 198 13.11 9.71 -1.73
C ASP A 198 12.97 8.30 -2.34
N GLY A 199 11.75 7.91 -2.71
CA GLY A 199 11.47 6.60 -3.31
C GLY A 199 11.53 5.41 -2.35
N LEU A 200 11.82 5.61 -1.05
CA LEU A 200 12.00 4.52 -0.10
C LEU A 200 10.71 3.73 0.15
N ALA A 201 9.58 4.39 0.33
CA ALA A 201 8.31 3.71 0.61
C ALA A 201 7.61 3.18 -0.66
N ILE A 202 7.69 3.93 -1.76
CA ILE A 202 6.90 3.59 -2.96
C ILE A 202 7.40 2.32 -3.64
N MET A 203 8.71 2.10 -3.75
CA MET A 203 9.23 0.90 -4.42
C MET A 203 8.93 -0.40 -3.66
N PRO A 204 9.13 -0.52 -2.33
CA PRO A 204 8.63 -1.66 -1.56
C PRO A 204 7.12 -1.88 -1.71
N THR A 205 6.32 -0.80 -1.76
CA THR A 205 4.87 -0.89 -2.00
C THR A 205 4.56 -1.52 -3.36
N VAL A 206 5.25 -1.10 -4.42
CA VAL A 206 5.16 -1.69 -5.77
C VAL A 206 5.51 -3.17 -5.75
N LEU A 207 6.63 -3.53 -5.11
CA LEU A 207 7.10 -4.92 -5.03
C LEU A 207 6.13 -5.82 -4.26
N VAL A 208 5.65 -5.37 -3.11
CA VAL A 208 4.67 -6.11 -2.29
C VAL A 208 3.35 -6.24 -3.05
N SER A 209 2.89 -5.19 -3.73
CA SER A 209 1.68 -5.24 -4.54
C SER A 209 1.82 -6.21 -5.72
N ALA A 210 2.98 -6.25 -6.39
CA ALA A 210 3.26 -7.23 -7.44
C ALA A 210 3.22 -8.66 -6.91
N GLY A 211 3.78 -8.90 -5.72
CA GLY A 211 3.68 -10.19 -5.04
C GLY A 211 2.24 -10.56 -4.71
N PHE A 212 1.45 -9.62 -4.20
CA PHE A 212 0.03 -9.85 -3.94
C PHE A 212 -0.80 -10.03 -5.22
N ALA A 213 -0.41 -9.47 -6.35
CA ALA A 213 -1.04 -9.77 -7.63
C ALA A 213 -0.91 -11.26 -7.98
N ALA A 214 0.29 -11.84 -7.80
CA ALA A 214 0.51 -13.27 -8.00
C ALA A 214 -0.28 -14.13 -7.00
N ILE A 215 -0.34 -13.73 -5.72
CA ILE A 215 -1.12 -14.41 -4.69
C ILE A 215 -2.62 -14.35 -4.99
N ALA A 216 -3.14 -13.19 -5.34
CA ALA A 216 -4.55 -13.00 -5.67
C ALA A 216 -4.96 -13.84 -6.89
N TRP A 217 -4.08 -13.91 -7.90
CA TRP A 217 -4.30 -14.78 -9.06
C TRP A 217 -4.34 -16.26 -8.66
N ALA A 218 -3.43 -16.71 -7.81
CA ALA A 218 -3.39 -18.09 -7.34
C ALA A 218 -4.59 -18.43 -6.45
N THR A 219 -4.99 -17.52 -5.55
CA THR A 219 -6.13 -17.67 -4.64
C THR A 219 -7.46 -17.69 -5.40
N GLY A 220 -7.57 -16.89 -6.48
CA GLY A 220 -8.75 -16.83 -7.34
C GLY A 220 -8.85 -17.97 -8.37
N ASN A 221 -7.86 -18.86 -8.46
CA ASN A 221 -7.83 -19.97 -9.41
C ASN A 221 -7.86 -21.30 -8.69
N VAL A 222 -8.90 -22.12 -8.94
CA VAL A 222 -9.12 -23.40 -8.23
C VAL A 222 -7.94 -24.37 -8.36
N ASN A 223 -7.31 -24.44 -9.54
CA ASN A 223 -6.19 -25.36 -9.76
C ASN A 223 -4.95 -24.95 -8.98
N PHE A 224 -4.62 -23.65 -8.98
CA PHE A 224 -3.47 -23.13 -8.23
C PHE A 224 -3.72 -23.09 -6.73
N ALA A 225 -4.94 -22.74 -6.30
CA ALA A 225 -5.32 -22.79 -4.89
C ALA A 225 -5.16 -24.22 -4.33
N ASN A 226 -5.66 -25.24 -5.04
CA ASN A 226 -5.50 -26.64 -4.68
C ASN A 226 -4.02 -27.09 -4.70
N TYR A 227 -3.25 -26.68 -5.73
CA TYR A 227 -1.83 -27.03 -5.82
C TYR A 227 -1.00 -26.43 -4.69
N LEU A 228 -1.32 -25.22 -4.25
CA LEU A 228 -0.63 -24.50 -3.17
C LEU A 228 -1.22 -24.82 -1.79
N HIS A 229 -2.33 -25.54 -1.71
CA HIS A 229 -3.09 -25.81 -0.48
C HIS A 229 -3.54 -24.52 0.24
N ILE A 230 -3.90 -23.47 -0.51
CA ILE A 230 -4.46 -22.24 0.02
C ILE A 230 -5.97 -22.20 -0.20
N PRO A 231 -6.74 -21.42 0.59
CA PRO A 231 -8.17 -21.27 0.35
C PRO A 231 -8.47 -20.74 -1.05
N TYR A 232 -9.42 -21.40 -1.73
CA TYR A 232 -9.95 -20.91 -3.00
C TYR A 232 -10.97 -19.81 -2.73
N ILE A 233 -10.73 -18.61 -3.24
CA ILE A 233 -11.58 -17.43 -3.09
C ILE A 233 -11.75 -16.78 -4.46
N PRO A 234 -12.86 -17.09 -5.19
CA PRO A 234 -13.07 -16.60 -6.57
C PRO A 234 -12.99 -15.08 -6.70
N GLU A 235 -13.55 -14.35 -5.72
CA GLU A 235 -13.59 -12.90 -5.68
C GLU A 235 -12.18 -12.27 -5.63
N ALA A 236 -11.20 -13.01 -5.10
CA ALA A 236 -9.81 -12.52 -5.02
C ALA A 236 -9.16 -12.32 -6.38
N SER A 237 -9.66 -12.97 -7.44
CA SER A 237 -9.12 -12.82 -8.81
C SER A 237 -9.10 -11.37 -9.29
N GLU A 238 -10.14 -10.58 -8.98
CA GLU A 238 -10.22 -9.16 -9.39
C GLU A 238 -9.19 -8.28 -8.69
N LEU A 239 -8.68 -8.70 -7.53
CA LEU A 239 -7.60 -7.98 -6.84
C LEU A 239 -6.30 -7.96 -7.64
N VAL A 240 -6.12 -8.86 -8.61
CA VAL A 240 -4.98 -8.81 -9.54
C VAL A 240 -4.95 -7.46 -10.27
N VAL A 241 -6.10 -7.00 -10.78
CA VAL A 241 -6.22 -5.74 -11.50
C VAL A 241 -5.99 -4.55 -10.56
N VAL A 242 -6.46 -4.63 -9.31
CA VAL A 242 -6.20 -3.61 -8.28
C VAL A 242 -4.71 -3.54 -7.93
N CYS A 243 -4.07 -4.69 -7.69
CA CYS A 243 -2.64 -4.76 -7.40
C CYS A 243 -1.80 -4.21 -8.55
N THR A 244 -2.14 -4.57 -9.79
CA THR A 244 -1.42 -4.08 -10.97
C THR A 244 -1.66 -2.59 -11.23
N ALA A 245 -2.83 -2.04 -10.86
CA ALA A 245 -3.06 -0.59 -10.85
C ALA A 245 -2.14 0.12 -9.84
N ILE A 246 -1.96 -0.46 -8.64
CA ILE A 246 -1.02 0.07 -7.63
C ILE A 246 0.43 0.02 -8.17
N VAL A 247 0.82 -1.09 -8.83
CA VAL A 247 2.15 -1.21 -9.45
C VAL A 247 2.36 -0.12 -10.50
N GLY A 248 1.43 0.05 -11.44
CA GLY A 248 1.54 1.06 -12.49
C GLY A 248 1.59 2.49 -11.95
N ALA A 249 0.69 2.83 -11.03
CA ALA A 249 0.65 4.15 -10.40
C ALA A 249 1.92 4.42 -9.58
N GLY A 250 2.39 3.40 -8.83
CA GLY A 250 3.60 3.50 -8.01
C GLY A 250 4.86 3.69 -8.85
N LEU A 251 5.01 2.96 -9.95
CA LEU A 251 6.14 3.15 -10.88
C LEU A 251 6.09 4.53 -11.55
N GLY A 252 4.89 4.99 -11.95
CA GLY A 252 4.72 6.33 -12.52
C GLY A 252 5.01 7.44 -11.53
N PHE A 253 4.66 7.26 -10.24
CA PHE A 253 5.04 8.19 -9.19
C PHE A 253 6.54 8.14 -8.90
N LEU A 254 7.15 6.96 -8.86
CA LEU A 254 8.58 6.78 -8.63
C LEU A 254 9.43 7.54 -9.66
N TRP A 255 8.96 7.68 -10.90
CA TRP A 255 9.63 8.47 -11.94
C TRP A 255 9.94 9.89 -11.47
N PHE A 256 9.08 10.48 -10.64
CA PHE A 256 9.24 11.84 -10.11
C PHE A 256 9.75 11.86 -8.66
N ASN A 257 9.63 10.75 -7.93
CA ASN A 257 9.99 10.64 -6.52
C ASN A 257 11.36 9.98 -6.29
N THR A 258 12.03 9.50 -7.37
CA THR A 258 13.40 8.99 -7.25
C THR A 258 14.37 10.10 -6.84
N TYR A 259 15.44 9.74 -6.13
CA TYR A 259 16.42 10.71 -5.64
C TYR A 259 17.18 11.42 -6.78
N PRO A 260 17.30 12.77 -6.77
CA PRO A 260 16.61 13.71 -5.88
C PRO A 260 15.16 13.94 -6.27
N ALA A 261 14.24 13.81 -5.31
CA ALA A 261 12.81 13.83 -5.58
C ALA A 261 12.29 15.20 -6.06
N GLN A 262 11.43 15.17 -7.08
CA GLN A 262 10.70 16.35 -7.58
C GLN A 262 9.39 16.58 -6.83
N VAL A 263 8.86 15.53 -6.16
CA VAL A 263 7.62 15.56 -5.39
C VAL A 263 7.65 14.48 -4.31
N PHE A 264 7.14 14.79 -3.12
CA PHE A 264 6.95 13.83 -2.04
C PHE A 264 5.54 13.27 -2.03
N MET A 265 5.42 12.01 -1.58
CA MET A 265 4.15 11.29 -1.54
C MET A 265 3.18 11.91 -0.53
N GLY A 266 3.67 12.19 0.66
CA GLY A 266 2.90 12.70 1.79
C GLY A 266 1.98 11.66 2.42
N ASP A 267 1.29 12.07 3.48
CA ASP A 267 0.36 11.21 4.22
C ASP A 267 -0.83 10.75 3.35
N VAL A 268 -1.19 11.53 2.33
CA VAL A 268 -2.22 11.16 1.33
C VAL A 268 -1.92 9.81 0.69
N GLY A 269 -0.69 9.63 0.20
CA GLY A 269 -0.31 8.42 -0.52
C GLY A 269 0.09 7.29 0.42
N SER A 270 0.95 7.58 1.40
CA SER A 270 1.53 6.55 2.26
C SER A 270 0.49 5.83 3.12
N LEU A 271 -0.45 6.57 3.73
CA LEU A 271 -1.54 5.96 4.50
C LEU A 271 -2.48 5.14 3.62
N ALA A 272 -2.86 5.68 2.47
CA ALA A 272 -3.77 5.02 1.54
C ALA A 272 -3.19 3.72 0.99
N LEU A 273 -1.96 3.75 0.51
CA LEU A 273 -1.27 2.57 -0.04
C LEU A 273 -1.06 1.49 1.02
N GLY A 274 -0.61 1.87 2.21
CA GLY A 274 -0.44 0.91 3.30
C GLY A 274 -1.77 0.28 3.73
N GLY A 275 -2.86 1.08 3.83
CA GLY A 275 -4.19 0.57 4.10
C GLY A 275 -4.70 -0.38 3.02
N ALA A 276 -4.48 -0.05 1.74
CA ALA A 276 -4.84 -0.90 0.61
C ALA A 276 -4.09 -2.25 0.65
N LEU A 277 -2.76 -2.24 0.88
CA LEU A 277 -1.98 -3.47 1.00
C LEU A 277 -2.46 -4.35 2.16
N GLY A 278 -2.75 -3.75 3.33
CA GLY A 278 -3.32 -4.48 4.47
C GLY A 278 -4.67 -5.10 4.14
N THR A 279 -5.54 -4.37 3.44
CA THR A 279 -6.85 -4.86 3.01
C THR A 279 -6.71 -6.03 2.01
N ILE A 280 -5.84 -5.89 1.01
CA ILE A 280 -5.57 -6.95 0.02
C ILE A 280 -5.07 -8.22 0.72
N ALA A 281 -4.13 -8.10 1.66
CA ALA A 281 -3.60 -9.24 2.40
C ALA A 281 -4.67 -10.01 3.17
N VAL A 282 -5.60 -9.28 3.82
CA VAL A 282 -6.75 -9.86 4.51
C VAL A 282 -7.70 -10.56 3.52
N LEU A 283 -7.98 -9.96 2.38
CA LEU A 283 -8.89 -10.51 1.37
C LEU A 283 -8.36 -11.81 0.76
N VAL A 284 -7.05 -11.93 0.56
CA VAL A 284 -6.40 -13.16 0.06
C VAL A 284 -5.97 -14.13 1.17
N ARG A 285 -6.27 -13.83 2.45
CA ARG A 285 -5.88 -14.66 3.63
C ARG A 285 -4.38 -14.86 3.79
N GLN A 286 -3.60 -13.84 3.51
CA GLN A 286 -2.14 -13.93 3.59
C GLN A 286 -1.56 -12.82 4.49
N GLU A 287 -2.17 -12.62 5.67
CA GLU A 287 -1.80 -11.58 6.63
C GLU A 287 -0.36 -11.78 7.14
N PHE A 288 0.04 -13.02 7.43
CA PHE A 288 1.41 -13.33 7.84
C PHE A 288 2.41 -13.20 6.69
N VAL A 289 1.99 -13.53 5.46
CA VAL A 289 2.83 -13.33 4.28
C VAL A 289 3.07 -11.85 4.04
N LEU A 290 2.10 -10.97 4.32
CA LEU A 290 2.31 -9.52 4.31
C LEU A 290 3.42 -9.10 5.28
N VAL A 291 3.49 -9.67 6.48
CA VAL A 291 4.56 -9.37 7.45
C VAL A 291 5.93 -9.73 6.89
N ILE A 292 6.03 -10.83 6.13
CA ILE A 292 7.29 -11.24 5.49
C ILE A 292 7.61 -10.34 4.30
N MET A 293 6.68 -10.23 3.33
CA MET A 293 6.88 -9.44 2.11
C MET A 293 7.08 -7.96 2.41
N GLY A 294 6.32 -7.43 3.37
CA GLY A 294 6.40 -6.07 3.88
C GLY A 294 7.45 -5.88 4.98
N GLY A 295 8.42 -6.79 5.12
CA GLY A 295 9.35 -6.79 6.25
C GLY A 295 10.19 -5.52 6.38
N VAL A 296 10.39 -4.74 5.30
CA VAL A 296 10.98 -3.40 5.38
C VAL A 296 10.07 -2.47 6.19
N PHE A 297 8.77 -2.44 5.94
CA PHE A 297 7.81 -1.64 6.70
C PHE A 297 7.75 -2.08 8.17
N VAL A 298 7.80 -3.41 8.38
CA VAL A 298 7.86 -3.99 9.73
C VAL A 298 9.13 -3.56 10.47
N MET A 299 10.28 -3.64 9.83
CA MET A 299 11.58 -3.24 10.41
C MET A 299 11.59 -1.75 10.79
N GLU A 300 11.08 -0.88 9.92
CA GLU A 300 10.95 0.56 10.19
C GLU A 300 10.06 0.81 11.42
N THR A 301 8.88 0.19 11.45
CA THR A 301 7.92 0.33 12.56
C THR A 301 8.49 -0.22 13.87
N LEU A 302 9.09 -1.42 13.85
CA LEU A 302 9.70 -2.01 15.03
C LEU A 302 10.83 -1.14 15.57
N SER A 303 11.63 -0.53 14.70
CA SER A 303 12.70 0.37 15.13
C SER A 303 12.16 1.55 15.94
N VAL A 304 11.00 2.11 15.54
CA VAL A 304 10.33 3.20 16.27
C VAL A 304 9.78 2.70 17.60
N ILE A 305 9.10 1.56 17.61
CA ILE A 305 8.53 0.96 18.83
C ILE A 305 9.64 0.68 19.85
N LEU A 306 10.72 0.05 19.42
CA LEU A 306 11.87 -0.27 20.28
C LEU A 306 12.56 1.00 20.81
N GLN A 307 12.76 2.00 19.94
CA GLN A 307 13.37 3.26 20.34
C GLN A 307 12.53 3.99 21.40
N VAL A 308 11.24 4.15 21.14
CA VAL A 308 10.32 4.84 22.08
C VAL A 308 10.18 4.05 23.38
N GLY A 309 10.05 2.71 23.29
CA GLY A 309 9.99 1.84 24.45
C GLY A 309 11.22 1.94 25.33
N SER A 310 12.43 1.83 24.74
CA SER A 310 13.70 1.96 25.47
C SER A 310 13.86 3.33 26.12
N TYR A 311 13.52 4.39 25.37
CA TYR A 311 13.65 5.74 25.91
C TYR A 311 12.70 6.00 27.08
N LYS A 312 11.46 5.53 27.00
CA LYS A 312 10.48 5.67 28.09
C LYS A 312 10.84 4.82 29.32
N LEU A 313 11.40 3.62 29.14
CA LEU A 313 11.67 2.69 30.23
C LEU A 313 13.07 2.90 30.84
N ARG A 314 14.08 3.29 30.04
CA ARG A 314 15.48 3.30 30.46
C ARG A 314 16.17 4.67 30.28
N GLY A 315 15.51 5.65 29.64
CA GLY A 315 16.09 6.95 29.30
C GLY A 315 17.20 6.87 28.21
N GLN A 316 17.37 5.72 27.57
CA GLN A 316 18.45 5.47 26.60
C GLN A 316 17.90 5.16 25.21
N ARG A 317 18.61 5.68 24.19
CA ARG A 317 18.32 5.40 22.78
C ARG A 317 19.04 4.12 22.35
N ILE A 318 18.32 3.22 21.63
CA ILE A 318 18.92 2.02 21.01
C ILE A 318 19.58 2.41 19.67
N PHE A 319 18.85 3.17 18.86
CA PHE A 319 19.32 3.65 17.56
C PHE A 319 19.74 5.11 17.67
N ARG A 320 20.63 5.58 16.77
CA ARG A 320 20.98 7.00 16.67
C ARG A 320 19.75 7.87 16.42
N MET A 321 18.86 7.37 15.54
CA MET A 321 17.55 7.94 15.25
C MET A 321 16.63 6.82 14.78
N ALA A 322 15.32 6.95 14.96
CA ALA A 322 14.28 6.09 14.40
C ALA A 322 13.31 6.97 13.58
N PRO A 323 12.72 6.44 12.49
CA PRO A 323 12.86 5.09 11.94
C PRO A 323 14.30 4.72 11.50
N ILE A 324 14.53 3.42 11.21
CA ILE A 324 15.91 2.88 11.09
C ILE A 324 16.69 3.42 9.88
N HIS A 325 16.04 3.89 8.82
CA HIS A 325 16.70 4.53 7.69
C HIS A 325 17.54 5.73 8.14
N HIS A 326 17.03 6.57 9.06
CA HIS A 326 17.78 7.71 9.62
C HIS A 326 18.99 7.26 10.45
N HIS A 327 18.93 6.09 11.09
CA HIS A 327 20.09 5.54 11.79
C HIS A 327 21.27 5.30 10.83
N TYR A 328 20.99 4.80 9.60
CA TYR A 328 22.03 4.58 8.60
C TYR A 328 22.53 5.88 7.99
N GLU A 329 21.68 6.88 7.77
CA GLU A 329 22.13 8.22 7.36
C GLU A 329 23.09 8.82 8.39
N LEU A 330 22.73 8.79 9.67
CA LEU A 330 23.58 9.27 10.77
C LEU A 330 24.85 8.42 11.01
N LYS A 331 24.93 7.23 10.40
CA LYS A 331 26.18 6.45 10.27
C LYS A 331 27.05 6.89 9.10
N GLY A 332 26.61 7.86 8.30
CA GLY A 332 27.36 8.39 7.15
C GLY A 332 27.08 7.64 5.83
N TRP A 333 25.99 6.87 5.73
CA TRP A 333 25.59 6.30 4.45
C TRP A 333 24.85 7.36 3.63
N PRO A 334 25.26 7.59 2.37
CA PRO A 334 24.51 8.48 1.50
C PRO A 334 23.11 7.92 1.22
N GLU A 335 22.12 8.80 1.15
CA GLU A 335 20.71 8.46 1.00
C GLU A 335 20.42 7.45 -0.13
N PRO A 336 20.97 7.59 -1.38
CA PRO A 336 20.72 6.61 -2.43
C PRO A 336 21.19 5.19 -2.08
N ARG A 337 22.24 5.06 -1.27
CA ARG A 337 22.74 3.76 -0.82
C ARG A 337 21.75 3.09 0.14
N VAL A 338 21.14 3.85 1.05
CA VAL A 338 20.11 3.33 1.95
C VAL A 338 18.92 2.87 1.13
N ILE A 339 18.41 3.72 0.25
CA ILE A 339 17.24 3.46 -0.60
C ILE A 339 17.41 2.17 -1.41
N VAL A 340 18.48 2.06 -2.20
CA VAL A 340 18.71 0.90 -3.06
C VAL A 340 18.87 -0.41 -2.27
N ARG A 341 19.54 -0.36 -1.11
CA ARG A 341 19.68 -1.55 -0.26
C ARG A 341 18.34 -2.00 0.31
N PHE A 342 17.47 -1.07 0.71
CA PHE A 342 16.14 -1.39 1.20
C PHE A 342 15.25 -1.96 0.07
N TRP A 343 15.40 -1.48 -1.17
CA TRP A 343 14.74 -2.08 -2.33
C TRP A 343 15.17 -3.52 -2.56
N ILE A 344 16.49 -3.79 -2.49
CA ILE A 344 17.03 -5.15 -2.64
C ILE A 344 16.49 -6.06 -1.52
N ILE A 345 16.47 -5.59 -0.27
CA ILE A 345 15.88 -6.33 0.85
C ILE A 345 14.41 -6.61 0.57
N SER A 346 13.64 -5.63 0.09
CA SER A 346 12.22 -5.82 -0.26
C SER A 346 12.02 -6.88 -1.34
N ILE A 347 12.86 -6.90 -2.39
CA ILE A 347 12.81 -7.94 -3.43
C ILE A 347 13.02 -9.32 -2.81
N VAL A 348 14.06 -9.47 -1.99
CA VAL A 348 14.36 -10.75 -1.31
C VAL A 348 13.19 -11.18 -0.42
N LEU A 349 12.63 -10.27 0.35
CA LEU A 349 11.51 -10.57 1.25
C LEU A 349 10.22 -10.93 0.49
N VAL A 350 9.95 -10.29 -0.65
CA VAL A 350 8.82 -10.66 -1.52
C VAL A 350 9.01 -12.06 -2.08
N LEU A 351 10.22 -12.40 -2.56
CA LEU A 351 10.52 -13.74 -3.04
C LEU A 351 10.39 -14.80 -1.94
N ILE A 352 10.87 -14.51 -0.72
CA ILE A 352 10.70 -15.39 0.45
C ILE A 352 9.20 -15.56 0.75
N GLY A 353 8.43 -14.47 0.79
CA GLY A 353 6.99 -14.53 1.03
C GLY A 353 6.25 -15.38 -0.01
N LEU A 354 6.58 -15.24 -1.30
CA LEU A 354 6.02 -16.09 -2.35
C LEU A 354 6.44 -17.55 -2.21
N ALA A 355 7.68 -17.81 -1.81
CA ALA A 355 8.16 -19.18 -1.56
C ALA A 355 7.41 -19.87 -0.41
N THR A 356 7.00 -19.12 0.63
CA THR A 356 6.24 -19.69 1.77
C THR A 356 4.89 -20.26 1.35
N LEU A 357 4.31 -19.83 0.23
CA LEU A 357 3.04 -20.39 -0.27
C LEU A 357 3.15 -21.86 -0.61
N LYS A 358 4.35 -22.35 -1.01
CA LYS A 358 4.57 -23.75 -1.36
C LYS A 358 5.17 -24.57 -0.21
N VAL A 359 5.87 -23.92 0.72
CA VAL A 359 6.51 -24.59 1.87
C VAL A 359 5.48 -24.88 2.98
N ARG A 360 4.31 -25.28 2.59
CA ARG A 360 3.25 -25.71 3.50
C ARG A 360 3.16 -27.22 3.58
#